data_a528829dbbb52f25ef42424a5ddaeb12
#
_entry.id   a528829dbbb52f25ef42424a5ddaeb12
#
_cell.length_a   1.000
_cell.length_b   1.000
_cell.length_c   1.000
_cell.angle_alpha   90.00
_cell.angle_beta   90.00
_cell.angle_gamma   90.00
#
_symmetry.space_group_name_H-M   'P 1'
#
loop_
_entity.id
_entity.type
_entity.pdbx_description
1 polymer ?
#
loop_
_entity_poly.entity_id
_entity_poly.type
_entity_poly.pdbx_seq_one_letter_code
_entity_poly.pdbx_strand_id
1 'polypeptide(L)'
;MGILTVAVVTKPFAFEGKKRMAQAEQGIAELSACVDSLIIVPNERLKHIADQTITLQNAFLIADDVLRQGVQSISDLIVVPGLVNLDFADVSAIMRDAGFAHMGIGKATGKDKASVAADMAISSALLETSIDGATGVIINITASPDITLEDIDTASTMVQQKAAPDANIIWGAVIDEDMKDEISVTVIATGCGGNNDNSGAFPTSAPVSNPATAPDPLATPVAPAVEVDSTDDDDSFYDIMSIFNSKN
;
A
#
# COMPACT_ATOMS: atom_id res chain seq x y z
N MET A 1 1.42 21.77 3.18
CA MET A 1 2.69 21.94 2.44
C MET A 1 2.60 21.46 1.00
N GLY A 2 1.57 20.75 0.59
CA GLY A 2 1.39 20.24 -0.79
C GLY A 2 2.42 19.19 -1.23
N ILE A 3 3.01 18.47 -0.28
CA ILE A 3 3.97 17.39 -0.54
C ILE A 3 3.17 16.11 -0.83
N LEU A 4 3.47 15.46 -1.96
CA LEU A 4 2.91 14.15 -2.26
C LEU A 4 3.32 13.14 -1.18
N THR A 5 2.33 12.48 -0.57
CA THR A 5 2.54 11.52 0.50
C THR A 5 1.96 10.18 0.11
N VAL A 6 2.82 9.19 -0.07
CA VAL A 6 2.45 7.81 -0.41
C VAL A 6 2.79 6.92 0.78
N ALA A 7 1.83 6.12 1.23
CA ALA A 7 2.06 5.13 2.28
C ALA A 7 2.03 3.71 1.71
N VAL A 8 2.91 2.87 2.22
CA VAL A 8 2.94 1.43 1.91
C VAL A 8 2.87 0.67 3.24
N VAL A 9 1.85 -0.15 3.40
CA VAL A 9 1.59 -0.86 4.66
C VAL A 9 1.22 -2.32 4.41
N THR A 10 1.41 -3.17 5.42
CA THR A 10 0.94 -4.56 5.38
C THR A 10 -0.25 -4.77 6.30
N LYS A 11 -1.14 -5.71 5.93
CA LYS A 11 -2.15 -6.28 6.85
C LYS A 11 -1.58 -7.53 7.54
N PRO A 12 -1.87 -7.73 8.83
CA PRO A 12 -1.36 -8.90 9.57
C PRO A 12 -1.82 -10.23 8.94
N PHE A 13 -1.08 -11.29 9.25
CA PHE A 13 -1.52 -12.65 8.92
C PHE A 13 -2.76 -13.04 9.74
N ALA A 14 -3.60 -13.93 9.19
CA ALA A 14 -4.81 -14.41 9.88
C ALA A 14 -4.51 -15.10 11.23
N PHE A 15 -3.37 -15.77 11.35
CA PHE A 15 -2.96 -16.43 12.60
C PHE A 15 -2.60 -15.46 13.73
N GLU A 16 -2.33 -14.18 13.44
CA GLU A 16 -2.07 -13.15 14.44
C GLU A 16 -3.32 -12.72 15.22
N GLY A 17 -4.48 -13.12 14.74
CA GLY A 17 -5.75 -13.01 15.43
C GLY A 17 -6.61 -11.79 15.06
N LYS A 18 -7.90 -11.92 15.34
CA LYS A 18 -8.92 -10.92 14.94
C LYS A 18 -8.71 -9.54 15.56
N LYS A 19 -8.18 -9.48 16.80
CA LYS A 19 -7.94 -8.19 17.47
C LYS A 19 -6.87 -7.39 16.74
N ARG A 20 -5.79 -8.05 16.31
CA ARG A 20 -4.70 -7.39 15.58
C ARG A 20 -5.15 -6.94 14.19
N MET A 21 -5.98 -7.76 13.51
CA MET A 21 -6.58 -7.39 12.24
C MET A 21 -7.50 -6.15 12.37
N ALA A 22 -8.37 -6.10 13.38
CA ALA A 22 -9.22 -4.94 13.62
C ALA A 22 -8.43 -3.66 13.92
N GLN A 23 -7.33 -3.76 14.67
CA GLN A 23 -6.42 -2.64 14.92
C GLN A 23 -5.74 -2.16 13.64
N ALA A 24 -5.34 -3.09 12.76
CA ALA A 24 -4.74 -2.76 11.47
C ALA A 24 -5.75 -2.06 10.55
N GLU A 25 -6.99 -2.54 10.48
CA GLU A 25 -8.06 -1.93 9.69
C GLU A 25 -8.39 -0.51 10.17
N GLN A 26 -8.43 -0.31 11.49
CA GLN A 26 -8.61 1.03 12.06
C GLN A 26 -7.43 1.94 11.69
N GLY A 27 -6.18 1.48 11.85
CA GLY A 27 -5.00 2.24 11.48
C GLY A 27 -4.94 2.59 9.99
N ILE A 28 -5.37 1.66 9.11
CA ILE A 28 -5.49 1.89 7.67
C ILE A 28 -6.51 3.00 7.38
N ALA A 29 -7.68 2.96 8.03
CA ALA A 29 -8.72 3.99 7.86
C ALA A 29 -8.25 5.38 8.31
N GLU A 30 -7.52 5.46 9.44
CA GLU A 30 -6.94 6.71 9.92
C GLU A 30 -5.82 7.23 9.00
N LEU A 31 -4.95 6.33 8.53
CA LEU A 31 -3.85 6.68 7.64
C LEU A 31 -4.35 7.12 6.26
N SER A 32 -5.37 6.47 5.72
CA SER A 32 -5.94 6.80 4.41
C SER A 32 -6.46 8.24 4.35
N ALA A 33 -6.92 8.80 5.46
CA ALA A 33 -7.36 10.19 5.56
C ALA A 33 -6.21 11.22 5.58
N CYS A 34 -4.96 10.76 5.68
CA CYS A 34 -3.78 11.62 5.86
C CYS A 34 -2.80 11.58 4.67
N VAL A 35 -2.99 10.65 3.72
CA VAL A 35 -2.07 10.41 2.60
C VAL A 35 -2.76 10.57 1.25
N ASP A 36 -2.00 10.87 0.21
CA ASP A 36 -2.53 10.98 -1.16
C ASP A 36 -2.81 9.60 -1.77
N SER A 37 -1.92 8.64 -1.51
CA SER A 37 -2.05 7.25 -1.96
C SER A 37 -1.67 6.27 -0.87
N LEU A 38 -2.40 5.16 -0.77
CA LEU A 38 -2.18 4.09 0.20
C LEU A 38 -2.11 2.74 -0.50
N ILE A 39 -0.93 2.13 -0.47
CA ILE A 39 -0.69 0.77 -0.97
C ILE A 39 -0.78 -0.20 0.20
N ILE A 40 -1.69 -1.17 0.09
CA ILE A 40 -1.89 -2.19 1.12
C ILE A 40 -1.44 -3.54 0.58
N VAL A 41 -0.58 -4.22 1.34
CA VAL A 41 -0.10 -5.57 1.05
C VAL A 41 -0.64 -6.54 2.10
N PRO A 42 -1.60 -7.39 1.76
CA PRO A 42 -2.11 -8.40 2.69
C PRO A 42 -1.08 -9.51 2.91
N ASN A 43 -0.53 -9.64 4.13
CA ASN A 43 0.45 -10.70 4.41
C ASN A 43 -0.12 -12.11 4.14
N GLU A 44 -1.41 -12.31 4.29
CA GLU A 44 -2.06 -13.60 3.99
C GLU A 44 -1.86 -14.04 2.54
N ARG A 45 -1.80 -13.09 1.60
CA ARG A 45 -1.56 -13.35 0.18
C ARG A 45 -0.14 -13.81 -0.12
N LEU A 46 0.83 -13.46 0.72
CA LEU A 46 2.22 -13.87 0.56
C LEU A 46 2.40 -15.38 0.66
N LYS A 47 1.47 -16.09 1.31
CA LYS A 47 1.45 -17.55 1.36
C LYS A 47 1.31 -18.23 0.00
N HIS A 48 0.77 -17.50 -0.98
CA HIS A 48 0.54 -18.02 -2.34
C HIS A 48 1.68 -17.73 -3.31
N ILE A 49 2.65 -16.90 -2.92
CA ILE A 49 3.78 -16.51 -3.78
C ILE A 49 4.90 -17.54 -3.75
N ALA A 50 5.04 -18.28 -2.66
CA ALA A 50 6.11 -19.25 -2.51
C ALA A 50 5.65 -20.65 -2.91
N ASP A 51 6.35 -21.26 -3.85
CA ASP A 51 6.15 -22.64 -4.30
C ASP A 51 6.51 -23.70 -3.24
N GLN A 52 7.01 -23.27 -2.08
CA GLN A 52 7.48 -24.14 -1.00
C GLN A 52 6.79 -23.81 0.33
N THR A 53 6.81 -24.80 1.25
CA THR A 53 6.32 -24.61 2.61
C THR A 53 7.07 -23.48 3.31
N ILE A 54 6.37 -22.36 3.55
CA ILE A 54 6.94 -21.17 4.19
C ILE A 54 7.01 -21.40 5.71
N THR A 55 8.18 -21.25 6.30
CA THR A 55 8.32 -21.18 7.76
C THR A 55 7.82 -19.83 8.28
N LEU A 56 7.43 -19.76 9.56
CA LEU A 56 6.98 -18.51 10.17
C LEU A 56 8.03 -17.39 10.03
N GLN A 57 9.30 -17.71 10.21
CA GLN A 57 10.39 -16.75 10.07
C GLN A 57 10.50 -16.22 8.64
N ASN A 58 10.41 -17.11 7.65
CA ASN A 58 10.47 -16.72 6.25
C ASN A 58 9.25 -15.89 5.83
N ALA A 59 8.08 -16.15 6.40
CA ALA A 59 6.86 -15.38 6.09
C ALA A 59 7.02 -13.89 6.42
N PHE A 60 7.62 -13.56 7.56
CA PHE A 60 7.90 -12.17 7.91
C PHE A 60 9.01 -11.56 7.06
N LEU A 61 10.06 -12.32 6.74
CA LEU A 61 11.11 -11.84 5.84
C LEU A 61 10.58 -11.54 4.43
N ILE A 62 9.64 -12.34 3.93
CA ILE A 62 8.98 -12.07 2.64
C ILE A 62 8.12 -10.79 2.73
N ALA A 63 7.39 -10.59 3.83
CA ALA A 63 6.61 -9.37 4.03
C ALA A 63 7.50 -8.12 4.06
N ASP A 64 8.63 -8.17 4.77
CA ASP A 64 9.61 -7.10 4.83
C ASP A 64 10.21 -6.81 3.43
N ASP A 65 10.53 -7.86 2.68
CA ASP A 65 11.10 -7.72 1.34
C ASP A 65 10.09 -7.11 0.34
N VAL A 66 8.83 -7.48 0.41
CA VAL A 66 7.77 -6.88 -0.42
C VAL A 66 7.58 -5.40 -0.09
N LEU A 67 7.58 -5.01 1.19
CA LEU A 67 7.55 -3.60 1.57
C LEU A 67 8.76 -2.84 1.05
N ARG A 68 9.95 -3.42 1.20
CA ARG A 68 11.21 -2.86 0.69
C ARG A 68 11.14 -2.65 -0.82
N GLN A 69 10.70 -3.67 -1.57
CA GLN A 69 10.55 -3.59 -3.02
C GLN A 69 9.52 -2.53 -3.42
N GLY A 70 8.39 -2.44 -2.71
CA GLY A 70 7.34 -1.44 -2.97
C GLY A 70 7.85 -0.01 -2.82
N VAL A 71 8.51 0.28 -1.71
CA VAL A 71 9.09 1.62 -1.47
C VAL A 71 10.23 1.90 -2.45
N GLN A 72 11.10 0.92 -2.67
CA GLN A 72 12.22 1.06 -3.59
C GLN A 72 11.76 1.31 -5.02
N SER A 73 10.76 0.59 -5.53
CA SER A 73 10.24 0.78 -6.88
C SER A 73 9.74 2.21 -7.13
N ILE A 74 9.06 2.81 -6.14
CA ILE A 74 8.61 4.20 -6.24
C ILE A 74 9.80 5.18 -6.17
N SER A 75 10.75 4.91 -5.29
CA SER A 75 11.94 5.74 -5.14
C SER A 75 12.83 5.69 -6.38
N ASP A 76 13.06 4.51 -6.91
CA ASP A 76 13.93 4.29 -8.08
C ASP A 76 13.38 4.99 -9.33
N LEU A 77 12.06 5.02 -9.51
CA LEU A 77 11.41 5.77 -10.59
C LEU A 77 11.78 7.25 -10.61
N ILE A 78 12.03 7.84 -9.42
CA ILE A 78 12.26 9.27 -9.26
C ILE A 78 13.77 9.58 -9.20
N VAL A 79 14.55 8.71 -8.55
CA VAL A 79 15.95 8.99 -8.17
C VAL A 79 16.94 8.36 -9.12
N VAL A 80 16.67 7.16 -9.63
CA VAL A 80 17.62 6.42 -10.47
C VAL A 80 17.51 6.88 -11.92
N PRO A 81 18.59 7.39 -12.53
CA PRO A 81 18.59 7.71 -13.95
C PRO A 81 18.48 6.40 -14.75
N GLY A 82 17.36 6.21 -15.41
CA GLY A 82 17.07 5.06 -16.27
C GLY A 82 17.20 5.39 -17.75
N LEU A 83 16.91 4.40 -18.59
CA LEU A 83 16.83 4.59 -20.04
C LEU A 83 15.64 5.51 -20.40
N VAL A 84 14.55 5.37 -19.66
CA VAL A 84 13.38 6.25 -19.71
C VAL A 84 13.07 6.69 -18.29
N ASN A 85 13.27 7.98 -18.05
CA ASN A 85 13.01 8.57 -16.73
C ASN A 85 11.59 9.12 -16.67
N LEU A 86 10.95 8.84 -15.57
CA LEU A 86 9.71 9.54 -15.19
C LEU A 86 10.08 10.82 -14.42
N ASP A 87 9.38 11.90 -14.72
CA ASP A 87 9.50 13.08 -13.88
C ASP A 87 8.56 13.00 -12.65
N PHE A 88 8.88 13.80 -11.64
CA PHE A 88 8.06 13.85 -10.42
C PHE A 88 6.63 14.33 -10.70
N ALA A 89 6.42 15.14 -11.75
CA ALA A 89 5.10 15.63 -12.12
C ALA A 89 4.21 14.49 -12.61
N ASP A 90 4.76 13.57 -13.40
CA ASP A 90 4.07 12.40 -13.93
C ASP A 90 3.63 11.47 -12.79
N VAL A 91 4.54 11.10 -11.90
CA VAL A 91 4.22 10.28 -10.72
C VAL A 91 3.17 10.97 -9.85
N SER A 92 3.30 12.28 -9.64
CA SER A 92 2.35 13.05 -8.85
C SER A 92 0.97 13.11 -9.50
N ALA A 93 0.88 13.13 -10.82
CA ALA A 93 -0.41 13.15 -11.54
C ALA A 93 -1.22 11.88 -11.34
N ILE A 94 -0.55 10.73 -11.14
CA ILE A 94 -1.22 9.45 -10.89
C ILE A 94 -1.49 9.20 -9.41
N MET A 95 -0.59 9.64 -8.53
CA MET A 95 -0.60 9.27 -7.12
C MET A 95 -1.28 10.29 -6.20
N ARG A 96 -1.46 11.54 -6.64
CA ARG A 96 -2.07 12.61 -5.83
C ARG A 96 -3.57 12.37 -5.70
N ASP A 97 -4.06 12.38 -4.46
CA ASP A 97 -5.47 12.16 -4.11
C ASP A 97 -6.06 10.86 -4.73
N ALA A 98 -5.19 9.88 -5.03
CA ALA A 98 -5.59 8.66 -5.71
C ALA A 98 -6.24 7.62 -4.78
N GLY A 99 -6.13 7.80 -3.47
CA GLY A 99 -6.72 6.90 -2.48
C GLY A 99 -6.01 5.55 -2.44
N PHE A 100 -6.76 4.46 -2.56
CA PHE A 100 -6.17 3.13 -2.56
C PHE A 100 -5.47 2.82 -3.88
N ALA A 101 -4.22 2.35 -3.77
CA ALA A 101 -3.42 1.89 -4.88
C ALA A 101 -3.05 0.41 -4.71
N HIS A 102 -2.97 -0.30 -5.81
CA HIS A 102 -2.57 -1.69 -5.86
C HIS A 102 -1.18 -1.81 -6.46
N MET A 103 -0.38 -2.73 -5.93
CA MET A 103 0.96 -2.99 -6.43
C MET A 103 1.13 -4.46 -6.76
N GLY A 104 1.60 -4.74 -7.97
CA GLY A 104 1.99 -6.07 -8.38
C GLY A 104 3.44 -6.10 -8.84
N ILE A 105 4.12 -7.20 -8.54
CA ILE A 105 5.52 -7.41 -8.92
C ILE A 105 5.60 -8.76 -9.61
N GLY A 106 6.26 -8.79 -10.78
CA GLY A 106 6.57 -10.01 -11.50
C GLY A 106 8.04 -10.03 -11.93
N LYS A 107 8.67 -11.18 -11.80
CA LYS A 107 10.07 -11.40 -12.21
C LYS A 107 10.14 -12.65 -13.07
N ALA A 108 10.89 -12.57 -14.15
CA ALA A 108 11.08 -13.71 -15.02
C ALA A 108 12.46 -13.66 -15.71
N THR A 109 12.89 -14.83 -16.15
CA THR A 109 14.14 -15.05 -16.88
C THR A 109 13.87 -15.82 -18.17
N GLY A 110 14.77 -15.74 -19.14
CA GLY A 110 14.71 -16.52 -20.37
C GLY A 110 13.94 -15.84 -21.50
N LYS A 111 13.56 -16.63 -22.53
CA LYS A 111 13.12 -16.10 -23.83
C LYS A 111 11.80 -15.31 -23.77
N ASP A 112 10.86 -15.73 -22.93
CA ASP A 112 9.54 -15.10 -22.81
C ASP A 112 9.43 -14.26 -21.53
N LYS A 113 10.58 -13.79 -21.02
CA LYS A 113 10.67 -13.11 -19.72
C LYS A 113 9.73 -11.92 -19.58
N ALA A 114 9.56 -11.13 -20.63
CA ALA A 114 8.73 -9.93 -20.60
C ALA A 114 7.24 -10.27 -20.40
N SER A 115 6.72 -11.21 -21.16
CA SER A 115 5.31 -11.60 -21.03
C SER A 115 5.02 -12.32 -19.71
N VAL A 116 5.94 -13.18 -19.26
CA VAL A 116 5.79 -13.90 -17.99
C VAL A 116 5.87 -12.93 -16.81
N ALA A 117 6.82 -12.01 -16.80
CA ALA A 117 6.94 -11.02 -15.73
C ALA A 117 5.73 -10.07 -15.68
N ALA A 118 5.25 -9.61 -16.85
CA ALA A 118 4.06 -8.77 -16.92
C ALA A 118 2.81 -9.52 -16.41
N ASP A 119 2.60 -10.76 -16.85
CA ASP A 119 1.47 -11.58 -16.39
C ASP A 119 1.54 -11.82 -14.87
N MET A 120 2.72 -12.14 -14.35
CA MET A 120 2.94 -12.27 -12.90
C MET A 120 2.66 -10.98 -12.14
N ALA A 121 3.03 -9.81 -12.69
CA ALA A 121 2.76 -8.52 -12.07
C ALA A 121 1.25 -8.21 -12.05
N ILE A 122 0.56 -8.44 -13.16
CA ILE A 122 -0.88 -8.21 -13.31
C ILE A 122 -1.69 -9.18 -12.44
N SER A 123 -1.27 -10.45 -12.40
CA SER A 123 -1.92 -11.51 -11.63
C SER A 123 -1.33 -11.67 -10.23
N SER A 124 -0.51 -10.74 -9.80
CA SER A 124 0.24 -10.84 -8.54
C SER A 124 -0.68 -11.15 -7.37
N ALA A 125 -0.29 -12.14 -6.58
CA ALA A 125 -0.98 -12.47 -5.34
C ALA A 125 -0.96 -11.32 -4.31
N LEU A 126 -0.13 -10.30 -4.52
CA LEU A 126 -0.09 -9.09 -3.69
C LEU A 126 -1.32 -8.19 -3.89
N LEU A 127 -2.02 -8.33 -5.01
CA LEU A 127 -3.21 -7.56 -5.31
C LEU A 127 -4.40 -8.05 -4.48
N GLU A 128 -5.05 -7.19 -3.72
CA GLU A 128 -6.33 -7.51 -3.06
C GLU A 128 -7.45 -7.67 -4.09
N THR A 129 -7.40 -6.87 -5.15
CA THR A 129 -8.35 -6.87 -6.27
C THR A 129 -7.57 -6.89 -7.58
N SER A 130 -8.26 -7.11 -8.69
CA SER A 130 -7.67 -6.99 -10.03
C SER A 130 -7.30 -5.54 -10.32
N ILE A 131 -6.29 -5.31 -11.16
CA ILE A 131 -5.99 -4.00 -11.72
C ILE A 131 -6.95 -3.61 -12.86
N ASP A 132 -7.93 -4.46 -13.16
CA ASP A 132 -8.89 -4.22 -14.23
C ASP A 132 -9.63 -2.90 -14.01
N GLY A 133 -9.64 -2.08 -15.04
CA GLY A 133 -10.29 -0.78 -15.03
C GLY A 133 -9.55 0.31 -14.22
N ALA A 134 -8.29 0.11 -13.89
CA ALA A 134 -7.44 1.14 -13.28
C ALA A 134 -7.41 2.40 -14.14
N THR A 135 -7.57 3.57 -13.54
CA THR A 135 -7.55 4.87 -14.25
C THR A 135 -6.18 5.52 -14.30
N GLY A 136 -5.29 5.12 -13.38
CA GLY A 136 -3.89 5.53 -13.37
C GLY A 136 -2.98 4.30 -13.20
N VAL A 137 -1.95 4.17 -14.01
CA VAL A 137 -1.02 3.04 -13.94
C VAL A 137 0.42 3.53 -14.11
N ILE A 138 1.27 3.09 -13.20
CA ILE A 138 2.72 3.27 -13.30
C ILE A 138 3.33 1.90 -13.54
N ILE A 139 4.14 1.78 -14.58
CA ILE A 139 4.88 0.57 -14.93
C ILE A 139 6.37 0.85 -14.75
N ASN A 140 7.01 0.12 -13.88
CA ASN A 140 8.47 0.16 -13.71
C ASN A 140 9.07 -1.15 -14.21
N ILE A 141 9.95 -1.06 -15.20
CA ILE A 141 10.67 -2.20 -15.77
C ILE A 141 12.14 -2.07 -15.36
N THR A 142 12.62 -3.00 -14.57
CA THR A 142 14.06 -3.14 -14.28
C THR A 142 14.55 -4.40 -14.97
N ALA A 143 15.57 -4.28 -15.78
CA ALA A 143 16.03 -5.39 -16.61
C ALA A 143 17.54 -5.42 -16.81
N SER A 144 18.01 -6.61 -17.15
CA SER A 144 19.40 -6.82 -17.61
C SER A 144 19.70 -6.03 -18.90
N PRO A 145 20.98 -5.75 -19.20
CA PRO A 145 21.38 -4.96 -20.39
C PRO A 145 20.99 -5.56 -21.75
N ASP A 146 20.55 -6.81 -21.77
CA ASP A 146 20.14 -7.54 -22.99
C ASP A 146 18.66 -7.35 -23.35
N ILE A 147 17.91 -6.52 -22.58
CA ILE A 147 16.50 -6.25 -22.85
C ILE A 147 16.30 -5.63 -24.22
N THR A 148 15.28 -6.10 -24.92
CA THR A 148 14.92 -5.58 -26.24
C THR A 148 13.75 -4.59 -26.15
N LEU A 149 13.58 -3.78 -27.20
CA LEU A 149 12.40 -2.91 -27.32
C LEU A 149 11.10 -3.72 -27.39
N GLU A 150 11.17 -4.92 -28.03
CA GLU A 150 10.02 -5.83 -28.12
C GLU A 150 9.58 -6.35 -26.75
N ASP A 151 10.54 -6.60 -25.85
CA ASP A 151 10.23 -7.01 -24.47
C ASP A 151 9.49 -5.91 -23.71
N ILE A 152 9.96 -4.66 -23.83
CA ILE A 152 9.32 -3.51 -23.19
C ILE A 152 7.91 -3.29 -23.75
N ASP A 153 7.75 -3.34 -25.08
CA ASP A 153 6.45 -3.19 -25.74
C ASP A 153 5.47 -4.28 -25.35
N THR A 154 5.94 -5.53 -25.29
CA THR A 154 5.12 -6.67 -24.84
C THR A 154 4.63 -6.49 -23.42
N ALA A 155 5.53 -6.19 -22.48
CA ALA A 155 5.18 -5.99 -21.08
C ALA A 155 4.19 -4.83 -20.91
N SER A 156 4.46 -3.70 -21.55
CA SER A 156 3.62 -2.50 -21.46
C SER A 156 2.22 -2.74 -22.06
N THR A 157 2.15 -3.38 -23.23
CA THR A 157 0.88 -3.70 -23.89
C THR A 157 0.00 -4.62 -23.05
N MET A 158 0.59 -5.63 -22.40
CA MET A 158 -0.17 -6.55 -21.54
C MET A 158 -0.80 -5.82 -20.35
N VAL A 159 -0.08 -4.87 -19.73
CA VAL A 159 -0.62 -4.06 -18.62
C VAL A 159 -1.71 -3.10 -19.14
N GLN A 160 -1.48 -2.45 -20.29
CA GLN A 160 -2.46 -1.53 -20.91
C GLN A 160 -3.80 -2.20 -21.19
N GLN A 161 -3.79 -3.46 -21.64
CA GLN A 161 -5.01 -4.22 -21.94
C GLN A 161 -5.89 -4.46 -20.70
N LYS A 162 -5.33 -4.37 -19.50
CA LYS A 162 -6.05 -4.53 -18.23
C LYS A 162 -6.53 -3.22 -17.65
N ALA A 163 -5.88 -2.13 -17.96
CA ALA A 163 -6.28 -0.80 -17.52
C ALA A 163 -7.55 -0.31 -18.22
N ALA A 164 -8.15 0.77 -17.72
CA ALA A 164 -9.26 1.42 -18.39
C ALA A 164 -8.82 1.98 -19.76
N PRO A 165 -9.72 2.06 -20.76
CA PRO A 165 -9.35 2.56 -22.09
C PRO A 165 -8.82 4.00 -22.10
N ASP A 166 -9.19 4.78 -21.11
CA ASP A 166 -8.79 6.19 -20.89
C ASP A 166 -7.77 6.35 -19.75
N ALA A 167 -7.17 5.23 -19.30
CA ALA A 167 -6.19 5.25 -18.22
C ALA A 167 -4.96 6.11 -18.56
N ASN A 168 -4.51 6.88 -17.57
CA ASN A 168 -3.21 7.54 -17.63
C ASN A 168 -2.12 6.51 -17.31
N ILE A 169 -1.36 6.10 -18.33
CA ILE A 169 -0.32 5.07 -18.17
C ILE A 169 1.05 5.71 -18.35
N ILE A 170 1.88 5.54 -17.36
CA ILE A 170 3.25 6.05 -17.34
C ILE A 170 4.19 4.86 -17.14
N TRP A 171 5.26 4.80 -17.91
CA TRP A 171 6.23 3.74 -17.81
C TRP A 171 7.66 4.26 -17.74
N GLY A 172 8.50 3.59 -16.95
CA GLY A 172 9.91 3.82 -16.83
C GLY A 172 10.69 2.53 -17.01
N ALA A 173 11.94 2.66 -17.48
CA ALA A 173 12.83 1.53 -17.65
C ALA A 173 14.23 1.83 -17.09
N VAL A 174 14.71 0.96 -16.23
CA VAL A 174 16.03 1.02 -15.60
C VAL A 174 16.81 -0.22 -16.01
N ILE A 175 18.05 -0.03 -16.45
CA ILE A 175 18.98 -1.12 -16.70
C ILE A 175 19.78 -1.38 -15.43
N ASP A 176 19.79 -2.62 -14.99
CA ASP A 176 20.59 -3.10 -13.86
C ASP A 176 21.66 -4.06 -14.39
N GLU A 177 22.92 -3.66 -14.30
CA GLU A 177 24.05 -4.44 -14.78
C GLU A 177 24.32 -5.72 -13.96
N ASP A 178 23.80 -5.77 -12.73
CA ASP A 178 23.93 -6.95 -11.86
C ASP A 178 22.91 -8.05 -12.21
N MET A 179 21.84 -7.71 -12.92
CA MET A 179 20.86 -8.68 -13.43
C MET A 179 21.38 -9.42 -14.65
N LYS A 180 21.11 -10.73 -14.71
CA LYS A 180 21.51 -11.59 -15.82
C LYS A 180 20.31 -12.27 -16.42
N ASP A 181 19.97 -11.92 -17.67
CA ASP A 181 18.84 -12.48 -18.41
C ASP A 181 17.51 -12.44 -17.61
N GLU A 182 17.36 -11.42 -16.78
CA GLU A 182 16.20 -11.25 -15.90
C GLU A 182 15.49 -9.93 -16.20
N ILE A 183 14.16 -9.92 -16.05
CA ILE A 183 13.32 -8.74 -16.04
C ILE A 183 12.48 -8.74 -14.79
N SER A 184 12.34 -7.58 -14.18
CA SER A 184 11.40 -7.31 -13.08
C SER A 184 10.43 -6.23 -13.52
N VAL A 185 9.15 -6.56 -13.53
CA VAL A 185 8.06 -5.62 -13.85
C VAL A 185 7.31 -5.32 -12.56
N THR A 186 7.27 -4.05 -12.18
CA THR A 186 6.45 -3.57 -11.07
C THR A 186 5.33 -2.70 -11.65
N VAL A 187 4.11 -3.03 -11.31
CA VAL A 187 2.92 -2.29 -11.70
C VAL A 187 2.27 -1.68 -10.47
N ILE A 188 2.04 -0.35 -10.50
CA ILE A 188 1.27 0.34 -9.48
C ILE A 188 0.02 0.88 -10.18
N ALA A 189 -1.15 0.47 -9.72
CA ALA A 189 -2.43 0.81 -10.30
C ALA A 189 -3.29 1.58 -9.29
N THR A 190 -3.88 2.68 -9.73
CA THR A 190 -4.77 3.54 -8.96
C THR A 190 -6.13 3.64 -9.62
N GLY A 191 -7.16 3.97 -8.85
CA GLY A 191 -8.52 4.09 -9.37
C GLY A 191 -9.11 2.75 -9.84
N CYS A 192 -8.65 1.62 -9.32
CA CYS A 192 -9.22 0.31 -9.59
C CYS A 192 -10.60 0.21 -8.95
N GLY A 193 -11.65 -0.13 -9.74
CA GLY A 193 -13.00 -0.30 -9.19
C GLY A 193 -14.06 0.67 -9.74
N GLY A 194 -13.91 1.14 -10.97
CA GLY A 194 -14.89 1.98 -11.65
C GLY A 194 -16.19 1.27 -12.02
N ASN A 195 -16.87 0.62 -11.07
CA ASN A 195 -18.32 0.34 -11.14
C ASN A 195 -18.86 -0.04 -9.76
N ASN A 196 -19.54 0.88 -9.12
CA ASN A 196 -20.54 0.67 -8.06
C ASN A 196 -20.10 0.28 -6.64
N ASP A 197 -18.92 0.72 -6.16
CA ASP A 197 -18.82 0.90 -4.71
C ASP A 197 -18.22 2.28 -4.42
N ASN A 198 -19.02 3.13 -3.81
CA ASN A 198 -18.76 4.49 -3.38
C ASN A 198 -17.77 4.53 -2.18
N SER A 199 -16.72 3.72 -2.21
CA SER A 199 -15.73 3.53 -1.14
C SER A 199 -14.33 4.00 -1.49
N GLY A 200 -14.11 4.68 -2.62
CA GLY A 200 -12.81 5.25 -3.01
C GLY A 200 -12.66 6.76 -2.77
N ALA A 201 -13.73 7.46 -2.40
CA ALA A 201 -13.62 8.84 -1.96
C ALA A 201 -13.46 8.87 -0.44
N PHE A 202 -12.35 9.33 0.05
CA PHE A 202 -12.23 9.71 1.47
C PHE A 202 -13.40 10.61 1.84
N PRO A 203 -14.10 10.39 2.97
CA PRO A 203 -15.13 11.31 3.39
C PRO A 203 -14.48 12.68 3.61
N THR A 204 -14.67 13.58 2.64
CA THR A 204 -14.38 14.98 2.81
C THR A 204 -15.12 15.43 4.07
N SER A 205 -14.37 15.84 5.08
CA SER A 205 -14.90 16.38 6.32
C SER A 205 -15.88 17.49 5.98
N ALA A 206 -17.18 17.21 6.22
CA ALA A 206 -18.22 18.23 6.14
C ALA A 206 -17.85 19.36 7.12
N PRO A 207 -18.01 20.63 6.73
CA PRO A 207 -17.76 21.73 7.64
C PRO A 207 -18.70 21.60 8.84
N VAL A 208 -18.09 21.56 10.03
CA VAL A 208 -18.81 21.59 11.31
C VAL A 208 -19.56 22.92 11.36
N SER A 209 -20.85 22.90 11.06
CA SER A 209 -21.75 24.02 11.32
C SER A 209 -21.95 24.15 12.82
N ASN A 210 -21.42 25.20 13.39
CA ASN A 210 -21.72 25.67 14.74
C ASN A 210 -23.21 25.86 14.90
N PRO A 211 -23.90 25.25 15.89
CA PRO A 211 -25.24 25.69 16.25
C PRO A 211 -25.14 26.92 17.14
N ALA A 212 -25.66 28.03 16.63
CA ALA A 212 -25.86 29.26 17.36
C ALA A 212 -26.84 29.08 18.51
N THR A 213 -26.43 29.64 19.65
CA THR A 213 -27.17 30.20 20.77
C THR A 213 -28.70 30.32 20.67
N ALA A 214 -29.43 29.82 21.71
CA ALA A 214 -30.53 30.52 22.35
C ALA A 214 -31.13 29.71 23.51
N PRO A 215 -31.96 30.29 24.38
CA PRO A 215 -31.58 30.69 25.72
C PRO A 215 -32.26 29.86 26.83
N ASP A 216 -31.70 29.98 28.02
CA ASP A 216 -32.16 29.52 29.32
C ASP A 216 -33.59 30.03 29.67
N PRO A 217 -34.45 29.21 30.35
CA PRO A 217 -34.81 29.67 31.67
C PRO A 217 -34.99 28.58 32.76
N LEU A 218 -34.35 28.86 33.89
CA LEU A 218 -34.80 28.64 35.29
C LEU A 218 -35.40 27.30 35.72
N ALA A 219 -34.72 26.57 36.61
CA ALA A 219 -35.14 26.30 37.99
C ALA A 219 -34.36 25.11 38.57
N THR A 220 -33.65 25.38 39.62
CA THR A 220 -33.19 24.43 40.64
C THR A 220 -34.37 23.84 41.45
N PRO A 221 -34.27 22.71 42.22
CA PRO A 221 -33.27 22.55 43.28
C PRO A 221 -32.81 21.09 43.61
N VAL A 222 -31.57 21.05 44.23
CA VAL A 222 -31.13 20.28 45.43
C VAL A 222 -30.99 18.76 45.38
N ALA A 223 -29.75 18.39 45.48
CA ALA A 223 -28.94 17.31 46.06
C ALA A 223 -29.60 16.14 46.82
N PRO A 224 -28.89 14.98 47.07
CA PRO A 224 -27.59 14.95 47.68
C PRO A 224 -26.54 13.97 47.10
N ALA A 225 -25.30 14.18 47.53
CA ALA A 225 -24.09 13.46 47.32
C ALA A 225 -24.16 12.00 47.75
N VAL A 226 -23.49 11.14 46.97
CA VAL A 226 -22.89 9.90 47.47
C VAL A 226 -21.45 9.88 46.95
N GLU A 227 -20.52 9.93 47.89
CA GLU A 227 -19.10 9.60 47.73
C GLU A 227 -19.00 8.12 47.34
N VAL A 228 -18.21 7.79 46.34
CA VAL A 228 -17.56 6.48 46.19
C VAL A 228 -16.14 6.69 45.76
N ASP A 229 -15.31 6.48 46.68
CA ASP A 229 -13.96 5.95 46.81
C ASP A 229 -13.18 5.68 45.51
N SER A 230 -12.04 6.37 45.47
CA SER A 230 -10.95 6.16 44.54
C SER A 230 -10.07 5.02 45.08
N THR A 231 -9.99 3.91 44.34
CA THR A 231 -8.90 2.97 44.49
C THR A 231 -8.27 2.68 43.14
N ASP A 232 -7.06 3.14 43.06
CA ASP A 232 -5.90 2.73 42.30
C ASP A 232 -6.02 1.46 41.43
N ASP A 233 -5.73 1.61 40.15
CA ASP A 233 -5.22 0.55 39.27
C ASP A 233 -4.20 1.11 38.29
N ASP A 234 -3.10 1.66 38.82
CA ASP A 234 -1.98 2.20 37.99
C ASP A 234 -0.69 1.36 38.15
N ASP A 235 -0.79 0.12 38.66
CA ASP A 235 0.38 -0.74 38.97
C ASP A 235 0.71 -1.82 37.93
N SER A 236 -0.02 -1.92 36.83
CA SER A 236 0.26 -2.99 35.84
C SER A 236 1.27 -2.63 34.73
N PHE A 237 1.66 -1.36 34.63
CA PHE A 237 2.58 -0.93 33.58
C PHE A 237 4.07 -1.03 33.95
N TYR A 238 4.37 -1.03 35.23
CA TYR A 238 5.77 -1.09 35.72
C TYR A 238 6.33 -2.53 35.88
N ASP A 239 5.48 -3.53 35.85
CA ASP A 239 5.90 -4.93 36.04
C ASP A 239 6.50 -5.56 34.78
N ILE A 240 6.23 -5.01 33.60
CA ILE A 240 6.77 -5.50 32.31
C ILE A 240 8.24 -5.07 32.11
N MET A 241 8.65 -3.93 32.69
CA MET A 241 10.03 -3.44 32.58
C MET A 241 11.01 -4.16 33.51
N SER A 242 10.52 -4.79 34.57
CA SER A 242 11.38 -5.53 35.51
C SER A 242 11.88 -6.87 34.93
N ILE A 243 11.18 -7.45 33.97
CA ILE A 243 11.53 -8.73 33.35
C ILE A 243 12.74 -8.59 32.41
N PHE A 244 12.97 -7.40 31.84
CA PHE A 244 14.06 -7.16 30.90
C PHE A 244 15.40 -6.78 31.57
N ASN A 245 15.40 -6.44 32.83
CA ASN A 245 16.62 -5.98 33.53
C ASN A 245 17.28 -7.01 34.43
N SER A 246 16.86 -8.28 34.41
CA SER A 246 17.40 -9.36 35.24
C SER A 246 18.15 -10.42 34.44
N LYS A 247 19.06 -9.99 33.54
CA LYS A 247 20.11 -10.87 33.00
C LYS A 247 21.34 -10.03 32.64
N ASN A 248 22.15 -9.84 33.63
CA ASN A 248 23.59 -9.64 33.46
C ASN A 248 24.30 -10.49 34.51
#